data_e74b5f98bb5f2e27e834891f5d6e5b2b
#
_entry.id   e74b5f98bb5f2e27e834891f5d6e5b2b
#
_cell.length_a   1.000
_cell.length_b   1.000
_cell.length_c   1.000
_cell.angle_alpha   90.00
_cell.angle_beta   90.00
_cell.angle_gamma   90.00
#
_symmetry.space_group_name_H-M   'P 1'
#
loop_
_entity.id
_entity.type
_entity.pdbx_description
1 polymer ?
#
loop_
_entity_poly.entity_id
_entity_poly.type
_entity_poly.pdbx_seq_one_letter_code
_entity_poly.pdbx_strand_id
1 'polypeptide(L)'
;MEIFMKNIALIFAAALILSACQTTAPKECTRKDIVPPKELRQPSVQYPPASQNDGEEGTVTLLLAVQTDGSISDIRIARSSGHRRLDAAAQKALRNIKFQPATCHGKPIAVRIHKSFTFKID
;
A
#
# COMPACT_ATOMS: atom_id res chain seq x y z
N MET A 1 2.40 20.98 67.82
CA MET A 1 2.26 19.62 67.24
C MET A 1 1.08 19.45 66.32
N GLU A 2 0.13 20.35 66.34
CA GLU A 2 -1.02 20.26 65.43
C GLU A 2 -0.78 20.82 64.05
N ILE A 3 0.36 21.45 63.86
CA ILE A 3 0.69 22.11 62.60
C ILE A 3 1.14 21.09 61.53
N PHE A 4 1.54 19.89 61.95
CA PHE A 4 2.04 18.89 61.02
C PHE A 4 0.95 18.16 60.23
N MET A 5 -0.29 18.16 60.69
CA MET A 5 -1.35 17.46 60.01
C MET A 5 -1.96 18.24 58.85
N LYS A 6 -1.76 19.52 58.81
CA LYS A 6 -2.33 20.38 57.75
C LYS A 6 -1.52 20.36 56.45
N ASN A 7 -0.27 19.97 56.54
CA ASN A 7 0.60 19.95 55.33
C ASN A 7 0.49 18.68 54.51
N ILE A 8 -0.08 17.64 55.08
CA ILE A 8 -0.22 16.37 54.38
C ILE A 8 -1.41 16.39 53.43
N ALA A 9 -2.40 17.19 53.68
CA ALA A 9 -3.58 17.30 52.85
C ALA A 9 -3.32 18.04 51.53
N LEU A 10 -2.26 18.85 51.45
CA LEU A 10 -1.92 19.62 50.24
C LEU A 10 -1.16 18.81 49.19
N ILE A 11 -0.64 17.66 49.55
CA ILE A 11 0.16 16.84 48.63
C ILE A 11 -0.72 16.01 47.71
N PHE A 12 -1.94 15.73 48.10
CA PHE A 12 -2.86 14.94 47.31
C PHE A 12 -3.53 15.68 46.15
N ALA A 13 -3.53 17.00 46.16
CA ALA A 13 -4.14 17.79 45.09
C ALA A 13 -3.30 17.83 43.81
N ALA A 14 -1.99 17.55 43.89
CA ALA A 14 -1.10 17.58 42.75
C ALA A 14 -1.16 16.30 41.88
N ALA A 15 -1.69 15.20 42.42
CA ALA A 15 -1.74 13.94 41.69
C ALA A 15 -2.89 13.87 40.70
N LEU A 16 -3.85 14.78 40.75
CA LEU A 16 -5.02 14.78 39.87
C LEU A 16 -4.77 15.45 38.51
N ILE A 17 -3.62 16.11 38.34
CA ILE A 17 -3.31 16.81 37.09
C ILE A 17 -2.76 15.88 36.02
N LEU A 18 -2.32 14.70 36.41
CA LEU A 18 -1.74 13.70 35.48
C LEU A 18 -2.78 12.94 34.66
N SER A 19 -4.05 13.04 35.00
CA SER A 19 -5.10 12.31 34.26
C SER A 19 -5.59 13.05 33.02
N ALA A 20 -5.12 14.27 32.77
CA ALA A 20 -5.56 15.09 31.66
C ALA A 20 -4.76 14.87 30.37
N CYS A 21 -3.69 14.09 30.40
CA CYS A 21 -2.91 13.75 29.21
C CYS A 21 -3.40 12.45 28.58
N GLN A 22 -4.68 12.37 28.28
CA GLN A 22 -5.16 11.32 27.42
C GLN A 22 -4.93 11.74 25.98
N THR A 23 -3.77 11.38 25.45
CA THR A 23 -3.58 11.36 24.00
C THR A 23 -4.51 10.29 23.47
N THR A 24 -5.53 10.70 22.75
CA THR A 24 -6.30 9.78 21.94
C THR A 24 -5.35 9.05 21.03
N ALA A 25 -5.19 7.74 21.22
CA ALA A 25 -4.39 6.91 20.34
C ALA A 25 -4.87 7.13 18.89
N PRO A 26 -3.96 7.34 17.93
CA PRO A 26 -4.36 7.46 16.54
C PRO A 26 -5.17 6.22 16.18
N LYS A 27 -6.30 6.43 15.55
CA LYS A 27 -7.21 5.37 15.13
C LYS A 27 -6.43 4.43 14.22
N GLU A 28 -6.28 3.17 14.62
CA GLU A 28 -5.55 2.18 13.86
C GLU A 28 -6.20 1.98 12.49
N CYS A 29 -5.37 1.85 11.48
CA CYS A 29 -5.82 1.59 10.13
C CYS A 29 -6.17 0.12 9.97
N THR A 30 -7.44 -0.17 9.79
CA THR A 30 -7.89 -1.53 9.50
C THR A 30 -8.06 -1.71 8.00
N ARG A 31 -8.14 -2.97 7.57
CA ARG A 31 -8.32 -3.29 6.15
C ARG A 31 -9.57 -2.62 5.55
N LYS A 32 -10.58 -2.38 6.36
CA LYS A 32 -11.82 -1.71 5.92
C LYS A 32 -11.66 -0.22 5.67
N ASP A 33 -10.66 0.39 6.31
CA ASP A 33 -10.41 1.82 6.22
C ASP A 33 -9.50 2.19 5.05
N ILE A 34 -8.93 1.18 4.39
CA ILE A 34 -7.99 1.40 3.29
C ILE A 34 -8.76 1.64 2.00
N VAL A 35 -8.51 2.81 1.41
CA VAL A 35 -8.92 3.10 0.04
C VAL A 35 -7.81 2.59 -0.87
N PRO A 36 -8.09 1.65 -1.79
CA PRO A 36 -7.04 1.07 -2.62
C PRO A 36 -6.44 2.11 -3.58
N PRO A 37 -5.20 1.88 -4.04
CA PRO A 37 -4.58 2.77 -5.02
C PRO A 37 -5.30 2.66 -6.35
N LYS A 38 -5.31 3.76 -7.11
CA LYS A 38 -5.95 3.82 -8.41
C LYS A 38 -4.92 4.20 -9.47
N GLU A 39 -4.96 3.52 -10.59
CA GLU A 39 -4.11 3.85 -11.72
C GLU A 39 -4.49 5.22 -12.29
N LEU A 40 -3.50 6.10 -12.44
CA LEU A 40 -3.72 7.42 -13.06
C LEU A 40 -3.77 7.31 -14.58
N ARG A 41 -3.15 6.26 -15.12
CA ARG A 41 -3.15 5.95 -16.54
C ARG A 41 -3.16 4.44 -16.67
N GLN A 42 -3.98 3.94 -17.59
CA GLN A 42 -3.98 2.52 -17.87
C GLN A 42 -2.67 2.10 -18.51
N PRO A 43 -2.07 0.99 -18.05
CA PRO A 43 -0.85 0.48 -18.65
C PRO A 43 -1.11 0.01 -20.08
N SER A 44 -0.24 0.42 -20.98
CA SER A 44 -0.25 -0.08 -22.35
C SER A 44 0.71 -1.27 -22.44
N VAL A 45 0.14 -2.46 -22.53
CA VAL A 45 0.92 -3.68 -22.65
C VAL A 45 1.07 -4.01 -24.12
N GLN A 46 2.33 -4.13 -24.56
CA GLN A 46 2.60 -4.54 -25.93
C GLN A 46 2.79 -6.05 -25.97
N TYR A 47 2.04 -6.71 -26.83
CA TYR A 47 2.22 -8.13 -27.09
C TYR A 47 3.48 -8.31 -27.95
N PRO A 48 4.51 -9.01 -27.46
CA PRO A 48 5.74 -9.17 -28.26
C PRO A 48 5.45 -9.89 -29.58
N PRO A 49 5.94 -9.37 -30.73
CA PRO A 49 5.70 -10.02 -32.01
C PRO A 49 6.21 -11.45 -32.07
N ALA A 50 7.35 -11.72 -31.46
CA ALA A 50 7.90 -13.07 -31.40
C ALA A 50 6.97 -14.02 -30.64
N SER A 51 6.34 -13.56 -29.60
CA SER A 51 5.37 -14.35 -28.82
C SER A 51 4.12 -14.63 -29.64
N GLN A 52 3.65 -13.65 -30.43
CA GLN A 52 2.51 -13.84 -31.32
C GLN A 52 2.83 -14.88 -32.41
N ASN A 53 4.00 -14.79 -32.99
CA ASN A 53 4.45 -15.74 -34.02
C ASN A 53 4.57 -17.15 -33.48
N ASP A 54 5.02 -17.30 -32.25
CA ASP A 54 5.22 -18.61 -31.60
C ASP A 54 3.94 -19.11 -30.91
N GLY A 55 2.84 -18.36 -30.96
CA GLY A 55 1.57 -18.74 -30.34
C GLY A 55 1.60 -18.74 -28.82
N GLU A 56 2.45 -17.92 -28.22
CA GLU A 56 2.56 -17.84 -26.76
C GLU A 56 1.38 -17.05 -26.17
N GLU A 57 0.62 -17.69 -25.30
CA GLU A 57 -0.52 -17.09 -24.60
C GLU A 57 -0.40 -17.38 -23.10
N GLY A 58 -1.03 -16.59 -22.29
CA GLY A 58 -1.09 -16.82 -20.85
C GLY A 58 -1.43 -15.57 -20.06
N THR A 59 -1.55 -15.76 -18.76
CA THR A 59 -1.81 -14.69 -17.80
C THR A 59 -0.62 -14.58 -16.87
N VAL A 60 -0.11 -13.36 -16.74
CA VAL A 60 0.94 -13.05 -15.77
C VAL A 60 0.32 -12.21 -14.66
N THR A 61 0.61 -12.58 -13.41
CA THR A 61 0.20 -11.80 -12.23
C THR A 61 1.45 -11.22 -11.58
N LEU A 62 1.43 -9.91 -11.40
CA LEU A 62 2.53 -9.17 -10.80
C LEU A 62 2.13 -8.66 -9.42
N LEU A 63 3.09 -8.69 -8.50
CA LEU A 63 2.95 -8.06 -7.19
C LEU A 63 3.68 -6.73 -7.24
N LEU A 64 2.95 -5.66 -6.95
CA LEU A 64 3.45 -4.29 -7.00
C LEU A 64 3.53 -3.70 -5.60
N ALA A 65 4.62 -3.01 -5.29
CA ALA A 65 4.71 -2.16 -4.10
C ALA A 65 4.44 -0.72 -4.51
N VAL A 66 3.29 -0.19 -4.12
CA VAL A 66 2.89 1.20 -4.40
C VAL A 66 3.22 2.06 -3.19
N GLN A 67 4.02 3.08 -3.39
CA GLN A 67 4.50 3.97 -2.33
C GLN A 67 3.48 5.08 -2.03
N THR A 68 3.75 5.84 -0.98
CA THR A 68 2.89 6.96 -0.55
C THR A 68 2.78 8.08 -1.57
N ASP A 69 3.75 8.20 -2.46
CA ASP A 69 3.72 9.17 -3.58
C ASP A 69 3.07 8.60 -4.85
N GLY A 70 2.60 7.36 -4.80
CA GLY A 70 1.98 6.70 -5.96
C GLY A 70 2.97 6.02 -6.90
N SER A 71 4.27 6.11 -6.64
CA SER A 71 5.27 5.42 -7.46
C SER A 71 5.33 3.93 -7.12
N ILE A 72 5.80 3.15 -8.08
CA ILE A 72 6.03 1.71 -7.89
C ILE A 72 7.50 1.52 -7.54
N SER A 73 7.77 0.97 -6.35
CA SER A 73 9.16 0.73 -5.90
C SER A 73 9.64 -0.68 -6.21
N ASP A 74 8.73 -1.63 -6.38
CA ASP A 74 9.09 -3.02 -6.62
C ASP A 74 8.00 -3.68 -7.47
N ILE A 75 8.44 -4.48 -8.43
CA ILE A 75 7.57 -5.28 -9.30
C ILE A 75 8.10 -6.70 -9.29
N ARG A 76 7.30 -7.64 -8.78
CA ARG A 76 7.66 -9.05 -8.73
C ARG A 76 6.62 -9.88 -9.47
N ILE A 77 7.07 -10.96 -10.10
CA ILE A 77 6.17 -11.93 -10.72
C ILE A 77 5.63 -12.82 -9.61
N ALA A 78 4.33 -12.68 -9.32
CA ALA A 78 3.63 -13.56 -8.39
C ALA A 78 3.23 -14.86 -9.07
N ARG A 79 2.84 -14.77 -10.35
CA ARG A 79 2.50 -15.93 -11.16
C ARG A 79 2.91 -15.68 -12.61
N SER A 80 3.77 -16.53 -13.13
CA SER A 80 4.24 -16.46 -14.51
C SER A 80 3.16 -16.90 -15.49
N SER A 81 3.18 -16.30 -16.68
CA SER A 81 2.36 -16.77 -17.82
C SER A 81 2.85 -18.12 -18.37
N GLY A 82 4.04 -18.55 -17.96
CA GLY A 82 4.73 -19.70 -18.57
C GLY A 82 5.67 -19.30 -19.70
N HIS A 83 5.68 -18.01 -20.07
CA HIS A 83 6.50 -17.50 -21.18
C HIS A 83 7.26 -16.27 -20.73
N ARG A 84 8.58 -16.33 -20.81
CA ARG A 84 9.47 -15.27 -20.33
C ARG A 84 9.21 -13.93 -21.02
N ARG A 85 8.92 -13.96 -22.33
CA ARG A 85 8.66 -12.74 -23.11
C ARG A 85 7.39 -12.03 -22.66
N LEU A 86 6.34 -12.79 -22.36
CA LEU A 86 5.07 -12.23 -21.85
C LEU A 86 5.25 -11.63 -20.47
N ASP A 87 5.98 -12.34 -19.61
CA ASP A 87 6.27 -11.86 -18.26
C ASP A 87 7.05 -10.54 -18.30
N ALA A 88 8.05 -10.46 -19.19
CA ALA A 88 8.85 -9.24 -19.36
C ALA A 88 8.02 -8.07 -19.92
N ALA A 89 7.13 -8.36 -20.86
CA ALA A 89 6.25 -7.35 -21.44
C ALA A 89 5.31 -6.74 -20.39
N ALA A 90 4.77 -7.57 -19.51
CA ALA A 90 3.91 -7.12 -18.42
C ALA A 90 4.68 -6.27 -17.41
N GLN A 91 5.88 -6.67 -17.02
CA GLN A 91 6.73 -5.88 -16.13
C GLN A 91 7.07 -4.52 -16.72
N LYS A 92 7.42 -4.50 -18.02
CA LYS A 92 7.77 -3.27 -18.71
C LYS A 92 6.60 -2.29 -18.76
N ALA A 93 5.39 -2.80 -18.97
CA ALA A 93 4.18 -1.98 -19.03
C ALA A 93 3.93 -1.22 -17.72
N LEU A 94 4.35 -1.78 -16.59
CA LEU A 94 4.10 -1.17 -15.27
C LEU A 94 5.20 -0.23 -14.78
N ARG A 95 6.37 -0.23 -15.39
CA ARG A 95 7.52 0.55 -14.90
C ARG A 95 7.27 2.05 -14.86
N ASN A 96 6.48 2.58 -15.79
CA ASN A 96 6.23 4.00 -15.93
C ASN A 96 4.81 4.41 -15.51
N ILE A 97 4.07 3.51 -14.87
CA ILE A 97 2.73 3.79 -14.39
C ILE A 97 2.81 4.44 -13.02
N LYS A 98 2.03 5.49 -12.84
CA LYS A 98 1.83 6.11 -11.54
C LYS A 98 0.43 5.83 -11.04
N PHE A 99 0.34 5.69 -9.74
CA PHE A 99 -0.92 5.47 -9.04
C PHE A 99 -1.28 6.68 -8.21
N GLN A 100 -2.57 6.89 -8.02
CA GLN A 100 -3.03 7.64 -6.87
C GLN A 100 -2.80 6.72 -5.68
N PRO A 101 -2.02 7.14 -4.66
CA PRO A 101 -1.65 6.23 -3.57
C PRO A 101 -2.87 5.76 -2.78
N ALA A 102 -2.74 4.58 -2.19
CA ALA A 102 -3.73 4.12 -1.21
C ALA A 102 -3.75 5.07 -0.02
N THR A 103 -4.91 5.22 0.58
CA THR A 103 -5.07 6.08 1.75
C THR A 103 -5.73 5.33 2.90
N CYS A 104 -5.43 5.74 4.11
CA CYS A 104 -6.13 5.30 5.30
C CYS A 104 -6.47 6.52 6.12
N HIS A 105 -7.77 6.74 6.38
CA HIS A 105 -8.26 7.95 7.05
C HIS A 105 -7.73 9.23 6.38
N GLY A 106 -7.67 9.24 5.04
CA GLY A 106 -7.21 10.38 4.25
C GLY A 106 -5.70 10.53 4.15
N LYS A 107 -4.91 9.69 4.81
CA LYS A 107 -3.44 9.75 4.75
C LYS A 107 -2.89 8.72 3.77
N PRO A 108 -1.96 9.11 2.89
CA PRO A 108 -1.34 8.15 1.96
C PRO A 108 -0.56 7.07 2.71
N ILE A 109 -0.73 5.83 2.27
CA ILE A 109 -0.02 4.68 2.81
C ILE A 109 0.60 3.87 1.68
N ALA A 110 1.69 3.18 1.99
CA ALA A 110 2.31 2.22 1.08
C ALA A 110 1.57 0.89 1.17
N VAL A 111 1.27 0.29 0.02
CA VAL A 111 0.55 -0.99 -0.04
C VAL A 111 1.15 -1.86 -1.13
N ARG A 112 0.86 -3.16 -1.05
CA ARG A 112 1.17 -4.11 -2.12
C ARG A 112 -0.13 -4.57 -2.76
N ILE A 113 -0.15 -4.58 -4.08
CA ILE A 113 -1.31 -5.01 -4.86
C ILE A 113 -0.90 -6.00 -5.94
N HIS A 114 -1.85 -6.79 -6.39
CA HIS A 114 -1.66 -7.70 -7.51
C HIS A 114 -2.27 -7.06 -8.78
N LYS A 115 -1.56 -7.21 -9.88
CA LYS A 115 -2.04 -6.79 -11.20
C LYS A 115 -1.83 -7.94 -12.18
N SER A 116 -2.87 -8.30 -12.91
CA SER A 116 -2.81 -9.38 -13.90
C SER A 116 -2.97 -8.87 -15.31
N PHE A 117 -2.21 -9.45 -16.23
CA PHE A 117 -2.32 -9.20 -17.66
C PHE A 117 -2.53 -10.53 -18.38
N THR A 118 -3.52 -10.55 -19.26
CA THR A 118 -3.82 -11.73 -20.06
C THR A 118 -3.42 -11.46 -21.51
N PHE A 119 -2.58 -12.32 -22.03
CA PHE A 119 -2.15 -12.29 -23.44
C PHE A 119 -2.91 -13.40 -24.17
N LYS A 120 -3.67 -13.00 -25.16
CA LYS A 120 -4.49 -13.93 -25.94
C LYS A 120 -4.45 -13.52 -27.39
N ILE A 121 -4.26 -14.52 -28.26
CA ILE A 121 -4.25 -14.34 -29.73
C ILE A 121 -5.67 -14.55 -30.24
N ASP A 122 -6.15 -13.58 -30.99
CA ASP A 122 -7.47 -13.68 -31.64
C ASP A 122 -7.39 -14.49 -32.95
#